data_0b615d40a825672c7f7ac030c6e996d2
#
_entry.id   0b615d40a825672c7f7ac030c6e996d2
#
_cell.length_a   1.000
_cell.length_b   1.000
_cell.length_c   1.000
_cell.angle_alpha   90.00
_cell.angle_beta   90.00
_cell.angle_gamma   90.00
#
_symmetry.space_group_name_H-M   'P 1'
#
loop_
_entity.id
_entity.type
_entity.pdbx_description
1 polymer ?
#
loop_
_entity_poly.entity_id
_entity_poly.type
_entity_poly.pdbx_seq_one_letter_code
_entity_poly.pdbx_strand_id
1 'polypeptide(L)'
;MGMLFHLFTSFFLIGISAYGGGIATIALIQYEIVSVRGWLTATQMRDVITIAQMTPGPIAINSATLTGYKICGIGGALLASLAVLTPGILLLIAYILTVSRLRSKESLNRVKMSLHPGIIALIIYSVYTFGSISIDGFATGGIAAAAFFAILFIGRRVHPVLIIIAAGLLGIAIFH
;
A
#
# COMPACT_ATOMS: atom_id res chain seq x y z
N MET A 1 -22.37 -9.47 -19.59
CA MET A 1 -22.09 -8.10 -19.07
C MET A 1 -22.04 -8.02 -17.54
N GLY A 2 -22.66 -8.95 -16.80
CA GLY A 2 -22.71 -8.87 -15.34
C GLY A 2 -21.36 -8.96 -14.62
N MET A 3 -20.48 -9.92 -14.96
CA MET A 3 -19.26 -10.22 -14.20
C MET A 3 -18.24 -9.06 -14.22
N LEU A 4 -17.97 -8.49 -15.38
CA LEU A 4 -17.06 -7.35 -15.50
C LEU A 4 -17.57 -6.11 -14.77
N PHE A 5 -18.88 -5.87 -14.79
CA PHE A 5 -19.48 -4.78 -14.04
C PHE A 5 -19.34 -4.98 -12.53
N HIS A 6 -19.58 -6.18 -12.03
CA HIS A 6 -19.38 -6.50 -10.62
C HIS A 6 -17.90 -6.42 -10.22
N LEU A 7 -17.00 -6.84 -11.10
CA LEU A 7 -15.56 -6.71 -10.89
C LEU A 7 -15.14 -5.25 -10.75
N PHE A 8 -15.63 -4.40 -11.66
CA PHE A 8 -15.38 -2.95 -11.62
C PHE A 8 -15.89 -2.34 -10.31
N THR A 9 -17.15 -2.59 -9.94
CA THR A 9 -17.76 -2.02 -8.72
C THR A 9 -17.04 -2.45 -7.46
N SER A 10 -16.65 -3.73 -7.34
CA SER A 10 -15.92 -4.22 -6.18
C SER A 10 -14.55 -3.55 -6.05
N PHE A 11 -13.77 -3.49 -7.13
CA PHE A 11 -12.45 -2.85 -7.07
C PHE A 11 -12.51 -1.32 -6.96
N PHE A 12 -13.56 -0.70 -7.48
CA PHE A 12 -13.82 0.72 -7.26
C PHE A 12 -14.10 1.03 -5.78
N LEU A 13 -14.96 0.22 -5.12
CA LEU A 13 -15.23 0.35 -3.68
C LEU A 13 -13.99 0.09 -2.84
N ILE A 14 -13.19 -0.92 -3.19
CA ILE A 14 -11.90 -1.17 -2.55
C ILE A 14 -10.98 0.05 -2.71
N GLY A 15 -10.90 0.64 -3.90
CA GLY A 15 -10.12 1.84 -4.17
C GLY A 15 -10.54 3.05 -3.32
N ILE A 16 -11.85 3.24 -3.11
CA ILE A 16 -12.37 4.28 -2.19
C ILE A 16 -11.98 3.98 -0.74
N SER A 17 -12.01 2.71 -0.34
CA SER A 17 -11.81 2.30 1.06
C SER A 17 -10.34 2.11 1.44
N ALA A 18 -9.42 2.19 0.48
CA ALA A 18 -8.00 1.87 0.63
C ALA A 18 -7.18 2.99 1.32
N TYR A 19 -7.74 3.69 2.30
CA TYR A 19 -7.04 4.77 3.01
C TYR A 19 -5.97 4.29 4.00
N GLY A 20 -5.97 3.01 4.36
CA GLY A 20 -5.09 2.44 5.38
C GLY A 20 -3.73 1.90 4.87
N GLY A 21 -3.42 2.06 3.58
CA GLY A 21 -2.20 1.52 2.98
C GLY A 21 -2.32 0.05 2.53
N GLY A 22 -1.19 -0.52 2.04
CA GLY A 22 -1.19 -1.81 1.33
C GLY A 22 -1.76 -3.00 2.11
N ILE A 23 -1.45 -3.12 3.41
CA ILE A 23 -1.90 -4.26 4.23
C ILE A 23 -3.41 -4.20 4.47
N ALA A 24 -3.95 -3.03 4.82
CA ALA A 24 -5.39 -2.86 5.01
C ALA A 24 -6.16 -3.15 3.72
N THR A 25 -5.60 -2.78 2.56
CA THR A 25 -6.20 -3.06 1.25
C THR A 25 -6.23 -4.56 0.94
N ILE A 26 -5.22 -5.34 1.36
CA ILE A 26 -5.22 -6.81 1.23
C ILE A 26 -6.42 -7.41 1.96
N ALA A 27 -6.65 -7.00 3.20
CA ALA A 27 -7.79 -7.48 3.99
C ALA A 27 -9.14 -7.15 3.34
N LEU A 28 -9.27 -5.94 2.77
CA LEU A 28 -10.47 -5.53 2.04
C LEU A 28 -10.70 -6.37 0.77
N ILE A 29 -9.64 -6.59 -0.03
CA ILE A 29 -9.71 -7.41 -1.23
C ILE A 29 -10.09 -8.86 -0.85
N GLN A 30 -9.45 -9.42 0.16
CA GLN A 30 -9.76 -10.77 0.62
C GLN A 30 -11.22 -10.90 1.09
N TYR A 31 -11.70 -9.96 1.89
CA TYR A 31 -13.08 -9.95 2.35
C TYR A 31 -14.06 -9.86 1.18
N GLU A 32 -13.87 -8.90 0.27
CA GLU A 32 -14.77 -8.69 -0.87
C GLU A 32 -14.77 -9.90 -1.83
N ILE A 33 -13.58 -10.39 -2.22
CA ILE A 33 -13.43 -11.40 -3.27
C ILE A 33 -13.76 -12.81 -2.76
N VAL A 34 -13.37 -13.14 -1.52
CA VAL A 34 -13.58 -14.47 -0.95
C VAL A 34 -14.88 -14.55 -0.19
N SER A 35 -15.13 -13.63 0.75
CA SER A 35 -16.27 -13.75 1.68
C SER A 35 -17.57 -13.22 1.08
N VAL A 36 -17.53 -12.09 0.36
CA VAL A 36 -18.75 -11.46 -0.18
C VAL A 36 -19.10 -12.03 -1.55
N ARG A 37 -18.14 -12.12 -2.45
CA ARG A 37 -18.38 -12.53 -3.84
C ARG A 37 -18.16 -14.02 -4.09
N GLY A 38 -17.32 -14.68 -3.32
CA GLY A 38 -17.00 -16.09 -3.51
C GLY A 38 -16.31 -16.39 -4.86
N TRP A 39 -15.64 -15.39 -5.46
CA TRP A 39 -15.01 -15.56 -6.78
C TRP A 39 -13.72 -16.35 -6.71
N LEU A 40 -13.00 -16.27 -5.60
CA LEU A 40 -11.80 -17.07 -5.33
C LEU A 40 -11.93 -17.76 -3.99
N THR A 41 -11.29 -18.94 -3.88
CA THR A 41 -11.11 -19.60 -2.59
C THR A 41 -10.07 -18.88 -1.74
N ALA A 42 -10.07 -19.12 -0.43
CA ALA A 42 -9.06 -18.58 0.47
C ALA A 42 -7.63 -18.97 0.06
N THR A 43 -7.44 -20.18 -0.45
CA THR A 43 -6.14 -20.67 -0.95
C THR A 43 -5.69 -19.91 -2.19
N GLN A 44 -6.58 -19.76 -3.17
CA GLN A 44 -6.29 -19.00 -4.39
C GLN A 44 -5.99 -17.52 -4.09
N MET A 45 -6.68 -16.95 -3.12
CA MET A 45 -6.44 -15.57 -2.71
C MET A 45 -5.09 -15.41 -2.00
N ARG A 46 -4.68 -16.40 -1.21
CA ARG A 46 -3.34 -16.42 -0.59
C ARG A 46 -2.24 -16.39 -1.64
N ASP A 47 -2.37 -17.21 -2.71
CA ASP A 47 -1.41 -17.21 -3.82
C ASP A 47 -1.33 -15.84 -4.50
N VAL A 48 -2.49 -15.21 -4.76
CA VAL A 48 -2.56 -13.86 -5.34
C VAL A 48 -1.83 -12.85 -4.46
N ILE A 49 -2.08 -12.87 -3.16
CA ILE A 49 -1.44 -11.95 -2.19
C ILE A 49 0.08 -12.18 -2.18
N THR A 50 0.52 -13.43 -2.14
CA THR A 50 1.95 -13.77 -2.13
C THR A 50 2.65 -13.24 -3.38
N ILE A 51 2.09 -13.47 -4.56
CA ILE A 51 2.66 -12.96 -5.82
C ILE A 51 2.61 -11.42 -5.86
N ALA A 52 1.52 -10.80 -5.39
CA ALA A 52 1.38 -9.36 -5.35
C ALA A 52 2.41 -8.68 -4.44
N GLN A 53 2.79 -9.34 -3.34
CA GLN A 53 3.83 -8.85 -2.43
C GLN A 53 5.24 -8.99 -3.00
N MET A 54 5.49 -10.02 -3.81
CA MET A 54 6.79 -10.23 -4.49
C MET A 54 6.95 -9.33 -5.73
N THR A 55 5.85 -8.81 -6.28
CA THR A 55 5.86 -7.97 -7.47
C THR A 55 6.17 -6.52 -7.08
N PRO A 56 7.19 -5.88 -7.69
CA PRO A 56 7.49 -4.48 -7.39
C PRO A 56 6.33 -3.57 -7.81
N GLY A 57 5.81 -2.76 -6.87
CA GLY A 57 4.70 -1.84 -7.11
C GLY A 57 3.70 -1.78 -5.96
N PRO A 58 2.66 -0.95 -6.07
CA PRO A 58 1.61 -0.86 -5.05
C PRO A 58 0.84 -2.17 -4.92
N ILE A 59 0.85 -2.76 -3.74
CA ILE A 59 0.22 -4.08 -3.47
C ILE A 59 -1.25 -4.10 -3.87
N ALA A 60 -1.98 -3.00 -3.66
CA ALA A 60 -3.37 -2.86 -4.05
C ALA A 60 -3.58 -3.06 -5.56
N ILE A 61 -2.72 -2.45 -6.39
CA ILE A 61 -2.80 -2.55 -7.85
C ILE A 61 -2.38 -3.94 -8.29
N ASN A 62 -1.26 -4.48 -7.75
CA ASN A 62 -0.79 -5.82 -8.08
C ASN A 62 -1.86 -6.88 -7.74
N SER A 63 -2.46 -6.78 -6.55
CA SER A 63 -3.55 -7.69 -6.14
C SER A 63 -4.79 -7.56 -7.01
N ALA A 64 -5.18 -6.33 -7.38
CA ALA A 64 -6.30 -6.09 -8.28
C ALA A 64 -6.06 -6.71 -9.66
N THR A 65 -4.87 -6.49 -10.23
CA THR A 65 -4.46 -7.03 -11.52
C THR A 65 -4.51 -8.55 -11.52
N LEU A 66 -3.88 -9.18 -10.53
CA LEU A 66 -3.81 -10.65 -10.43
C LEU A 66 -5.18 -11.27 -10.15
N THR A 67 -5.98 -10.67 -9.27
CA THR A 67 -7.35 -11.12 -9.00
C THR A 67 -8.22 -11.00 -10.25
N GLY A 68 -8.18 -9.84 -10.91
CA GLY A 68 -8.91 -9.62 -12.15
C GLY A 68 -8.51 -10.60 -13.25
N TYR A 69 -7.21 -10.90 -13.38
CA TYR A 69 -6.72 -11.88 -14.32
C TYR A 69 -7.26 -13.29 -14.02
N LYS A 70 -7.24 -13.71 -12.76
CA LYS A 70 -7.78 -15.03 -12.37
C LYS A 70 -9.28 -15.17 -12.63
N ILE A 71 -10.03 -14.08 -12.53
CA ILE A 71 -11.51 -14.09 -12.69
C ILE A 71 -11.93 -13.99 -14.15
N CYS A 72 -11.36 -13.06 -14.91
CA CYS A 72 -11.78 -12.70 -16.26
C CYS A 72 -10.62 -12.54 -17.27
N GLY A 73 -9.45 -13.15 -17.01
CA GLY A 73 -8.29 -13.07 -17.90
C GLY A 73 -7.75 -11.63 -18.03
N ILE A 74 -7.16 -11.31 -19.19
CA ILE A 74 -6.52 -10.02 -19.46
C ILE A 74 -7.50 -8.86 -19.33
N GLY A 75 -8.73 -9.01 -19.83
CA GLY A 75 -9.77 -7.97 -19.70
C GLY A 75 -10.13 -7.67 -18.24
N GLY A 76 -10.22 -8.71 -17.40
CA GLY A 76 -10.43 -8.58 -15.97
C GLY A 76 -9.26 -7.88 -15.26
N ALA A 77 -8.03 -8.22 -15.62
CA ALA A 77 -6.84 -7.59 -15.07
C ALA A 77 -6.82 -6.07 -15.32
N LEU A 78 -7.03 -5.67 -16.57
CA LEU A 78 -7.08 -4.26 -16.96
C LEU A 78 -8.21 -3.52 -16.23
N LEU A 79 -9.40 -4.11 -16.22
CA LEU A 79 -10.58 -3.49 -15.62
C LEU A 79 -10.44 -3.32 -14.10
N ALA A 80 -9.96 -4.35 -13.39
CA ALA A 80 -9.75 -4.28 -11.95
C ALA A 80 -8.67 -3.27 -11.56
N SER A 81 -7.58 -3.19 -12.32
CA SER A 81 -6.52 -2.21 -12.10
C SER A 81 -7.01 -0.78 -12.33
N LEU A 82 -7.77 -0.53 -13.39
CA LEU A 82 -8.37 0.77 -13.66
C LEU A 82 -9.41 1.13 -12.59
N ALA A 83 -10.23 0.16 -12.16
CA ALA A 83 -11.24 0.39 -11.16
C ALA A 83 -10.66 0.84 -9.82
N VAL A 84 -9.58 0.18 -9.34
CA VAL A 84 -8.94 0.55 -8.07
C VAL A 84 -8.25 1.91 -8.13
N LEU A 85 -7.79 2.34 -9.31
CA LEU A 85 -7.15 3.64 -9.52
C LEU A 85 -8.16 4.79 -9.70
N THR A 86 -9.35 4.50 -10.22
CA THR A 86 -10.36 5.49 -10.58
C THR A 86 -10.71 6.45 -9.45
N PRO A 87 -10.96 6.01 -8.19
CA PRO A 87 -11.29 6.93 -7.11
C PRO A 87 -10.16 7.94 -6.84
N GLY A 88 -8.91 7.50 -6.85
CA GLY A 88 -7.74 8.37 -6.67
C GLY A 88 -7.62 9.40 -7.78
N ILE A 89 -7.85 8.99 -9.03
CA ILE A 89 -7.83 9.89 -10.20
C ILE A 89 -8.96 10.91 -10.10
N LEU A 90 -10.18 10.50 -9.73
CA LEU A 90 -11.31 11.40 -9.56
C LEU A 90 -11.05 12.44 -8.46
N LEU A 91 -10.50 12.02 -7.33
CA LEU A 91 -10.12 12.92 -6.26
C LEU A 91 -9.02 13.91 -6.69
N LEU A 92 -8.04 13.46 -7.46
CA LEU A 92 -6.99 14.31 -8.00
C LEU A 92 -7.56 15.37 -8.97
N ILE A 93 -8.44 14.95 -9.87
CA ILE A 93 -9.12 15.86 -10.80
C ILE A 93 -9.96 16.89 -10.03
N ALA A 94 -10.77 16.44 -9.06
CA ALA A 94 -11.55 17.30 -8.20
C ALA A 94 -10.67 18.32 -7.45
N TYR A 95 -9.53 17.87 -6.93
CA TYR A 95 -8.54 18.73 -6.28
C TYR A 95 -8.00 19.79 -7.24
N ILE A 96 -7.54 19.39 -8.44
CA ILE A 96 -7.00 20.32 -9.44
C ILE A 96 -8.04 21.37 -9.84
N LEU A 97 -9.28 20.96 -10.11
CA LEU A 97 -10.36 21.86 -10.51
C LEU A 97 -10.75 22.85 -9.39
N THR A 98 -10.72 22.37 -8.13
CA THR A 98 -11.02 23.21 -6.97
C THR A 98 -9.89 24.19 -6.69
N VAL A 99 -8.64 23.71 -6.73
CA VAL A 99 -7.45 24.52 -6.48
C VAL A 99 -7.22 25.57 -7.56
N SER A 100 -7.53 25.24 -8.83
CA SER A 100 -7.41 26.21 -9.94
C SER A 100 -8.40 27.38 -9.79
N ARG A 101 -9.49 27.19 -9.06
CA ARG A 101 -10.47 28.26 -8.72
C ARG A 101 -10.08 29.07 -7.47
N LEU A 102 -9.26 28.48 -6.59
CA LEU A 102 -8.75 29.18 -5.41
C LEU A 102 -7.54 30.05 -5.83
N ARG A 103 -7.78 31.29 -6.19
CA ARG A 103 -6.78 32.26 -6.67
C ARG A 103 -5.71 32.68 -5.66
N SER A 104 -5.76 32.21 -4.43
CA SER A 104 -4.85 32.61 -3.35
C SER A 104 -3.85 31.50 -3.03
N LYS A 105 -2.55 31.78 -3.24
CA LYS A 105 -1.43 30.92 -2.80
C LYS A 105 -1.48 30.62 -1.30
N GLU A 106 -2.09 31.51 -0.54
CA GLU A 106 -2.23 31.42 0.92
C GLU A 106 -3.24 30.35 1.35
N SER A 107 -4.35 30.20 0.61
CA SER A 107 -5.33 29.12 0.85
C SER A 107 -4.74 27.74 0.54
N LEU A 108 -3.92 27.64 -0.49
CA LEU A 108 -3.19 26.40 -0.83
C LEU A 108 -2.18 26.02 0.27
N ASN A 109 -1.46 27.00 0.81
CA ASN A 109 -0.53 26.77 1.91
C ASN A 109 -1.25 26.31 3.18
N ARG A 110 -2.39 26.91 3.50
CA ARG A 110 -3.21 26.48 4.65
C ARG A 110 -3.68 25.04 4.50
N VAL A 111 -4.18 24.63 3.33
CA VAL A 111 -4.58 23.24 3.08
C VAL A 111 -3.39 22.29 3.21
N LYS A 112 -2.24 22.61 2.62
CA LYS A 112 -1.02 21.80 2.78
C LYS A 112 -0.63 21.67 4.25
N MET A 113 -0.59 22.77 5.00
CA MET A 113 -0.23 22.75 6.42
C MET A 113 -1.21 21.94 7.26
N SER A 114 -2.50 21.96 6.94
CA SER A 114 -3.51 21.15 7.63
C SER A 114 -3.38 19.64 7.36
N LEU A 115 -2.77 19.24 6.25
CA LEU A 115 -2.54 17.83 5.93
C LEU A 115 -1.29 17.24 6.60
N HIS A 116 -0.31 18.08 6.96
CA HIS A 116 0.95 17.62 7.57
C HIS A 116 0.75 16.78 8.85
N PRO A 117 -0.10 17.17 9.81
CA PRO A 117 -0.30 16.37 11.02
C PRO A 117 -0.87 14.99 10.70
N GLY A 118 -1.78 14.90 9.74
CA GLY A 118 -2.35 13.63 9.28
C GLY A 118 -1.31 12.71 8.65
N ILE A 119 -0.43 13.24 7.81
CA ILE A 119 0.67 12.48 7.21
C ILE A 119 1.63 11.97 8.29
N ILE A 120 2.00 12.82 9.25
CA ILE A 120 2.88 12.43 10.36
C ILE A 120 2.22 11.33 11.20
N ALA A 121 0.94 11.45 11.51
CA ALA A 121 0.20 10.43 12.26
C ALA A 121 0.17 9.08 11.52
N LEU A 122 -0.02 9.08 10.19
CA LEU A 122 0.03 7.86 9.37
C LEU A 122 1.42 7.23 9.34
N ILE A 123 2.49 8.04 9.28
CA ILE A 123 3.87 7.55 9.34
C ILE A 123 4.14 6.90 10.71
N ILE A 124 3.78 7.57 11.80
CA ILE A 124 3.96 7.04 13.16
C ILE A 124 3.17 5.73 13.33
N TYR A 125 1.91 5.69 12.87
CA TYR A 125 1.10 4.49 12.90
C TYR A 125 1.73 3.34 12.12
N SER A 126 2.27 3.63 10.92
CA SER A 126 2.97 2.63 10.11
C SER A 126 4.22 2.09 10.81
N VAL A 127 5.03 2.97 11.38
CA VAL A 127 6.23 2.57 12.15
C VAL A 127 5.85 1.70 13.34
N TYR A 128 4.80 2.06 14.07
CA TYR A 128 4.28 1.26 15.18
C TYR A 128 3.80 -0.12 14.71
N THR A 129 2.98 -0.17 13.69
CA THR A 129 2.39 -1.42 13.18
C THR A 129 3.45 -2.36 12.62
N PHE A 130 4.35 -1.86 11.77
CA PHE A 130 5.44 -2.69 11.24
C PHE A 130 6.47 -3.06 12.29
N GLY A 131 6.78 -2.14 13.20
CA GLY A 131 7.69 -2.39 14.32
C GLY A 131 7.18 -3.49 15.25
N SER A 132 5.90 -3.47 15.60
CA SER A 132 5.28 -4.48 16.47
C SER A 132 5.24 -5.88 15.87
N ILE A 133 5.23 -5.99 14.53
CA ILE A 133 5.25 -7.27 13.82
C ILE A 133 6.68 -7.77 13.62
N SER A 134 7.65 -6.86 13.43
CA SER A 134 9.02 -7.21 13.05
C SER A 134 9.98 -7.35 14.22
N ILE A 135 9.64 -6.81 15.40
CA ILE A 135 10.49 -6.83 16.58
C ILE A 135 9.96 -7.88 17.57
N ASP A 136 10.44 -9.13 17.43
CA ASP A 136 10.04 -10.24 18.30
C ASP A 136 10.98 -10.42 19.50
N GLY A 137 12.07 -9.63 19.62
CA GLY A 137 13.04 -9.79 20.71
C GLY A 137 14.10 -8.71 20.75
N PHE A 138 14.99 -8.81 21.77
CA PHE A 138 16.06 -7.84 21.98
C PHE A 138 17.06 -7.75 20.81
N ALA A 139 17.33 -8.86 20.12
CA ALA A 139 18.25 -8.88 18.99
C ALA A 139 17.69 -8.15 17.77
N THR A 140 16.42 -8.41 17.40
CA THR A 140 15.73 -7.74 16.29
C THR A 140 15.54 -6.25 16.60
N GLY A 141 15.20 -5.91 17.84
CA GLY A 141 15.13 -4.52 18.30
C GLY A 141 16.48 -3.80 18.22
N GLY A 142 17.57 -4.48 18.58
CA GLY A 142 18.93 -3.95 18.48
C GLY A 142 19.34 -3.65 17.03
N ILE A 143 19.06 -4.58 16.10
CA ILE A 143 19.34 -4.38 14.67
C ILE A 143 18.51 -3.21 14.12
N ALA A 144 17.23 -3.12 14.46
CA ALA A 144 16.36 -2.03 14.03
C ALA A 144 16.85 -0.67 14.56
N ALA A 145 17.22 -0.59 15.84
CA ALA A 145 17.79 0.62 16.43
C ALA A 145 19.11 1.02 15.75
N ALA A 146 20.02 0.06 15.55
CA ALA A 146 21.30 0.31 14.89
C ALA A 146 21.11 0.81 13.46
N ALA A 147 20.20 0.21 12.67
CA ALA A 147 19.87 0.64 11.33
C ALA A 147 19.26 2.04 11.32
N PHE A 148 18.37 2.34 12.26
CA PHE A 148 17.75 3.67 12.40
C PHE A 148 18.81 4.75 12.69
N PHE A 149 19.68 4.54 13.66
CA PHE A 149 20.77 5.48 13.96
C PHE A 149 21.77 5.59 12.81
N ALA A 150 22.08 4.50 12.11
CA ALA A 150 22.94 4.52 10.95
C ALA A 150 22.32 5.40 9.83
N ILE A 151 21.03 5.29 9.58
CA ILE A 151 20.35 6.17 8.60
C ILE A 151 20.41 7.64 9.03
N LEU A 152 20.21 7.94 10.31
CA LEU A 152 20.26 9.31 10.82
C LEU A 152 21.64 9.94 10.70
N PHE A 153 22.71 9.23 11.07
CA PHE A 153 24.05 9.78 11.15
C PHE A 153 24.85 9.64 9.85
N ILE A 154 24.65 8.54 9.12
CA ILE A 154 25.46 8.19 7.93
C ILE A 154 24.64 8.33 6.63
N GLY A 155 23.33 8.37 6.71
CA GLY A 155 22.41 8.38 5.56
C GLY A 155 22.58 9.56 4.59
N ARG A 156 23.30 10.60 4.98
CA ARG A 156 23.73 11.68 4.07
C ARG A 156 24.90 11.27 3.13
N ARG A 157 25.68 10.25 3.51
CA ARG A 157 26.86 9.78 2.76
C ARG A 157 26.65 8.43 2.08
N VAL A 158 25.72 7.62 2.61
CA VAL A 158 25.45 6.25 2.15
C VAL A 158 23.97 6.13 1.83
N HIS A 159 23.66 5.52 0.69
CA HIS A 159 22.26 5.34 0.28
C HIS A 159 21.51 4.46 1.30
N PRO A 160 20.31 4.84 1.77
CA PRO A 160 19.56 4.10 2.80
C PRO A 160 19.35 2.63 2.49
N VAL A 161 19.21 2.27 1.20
CA VAL A 161 19.05 0.89 0.74
C VAL A 161 20.24 0.00 1.14
N LEU A 162 21.47 0.52 1.14
CA LEU A 162 22.66 -0.24 1.54
C LEU A 162 22.63 -0.56 3.04
N ILE A 163 22.12 0.35 3.86
CA ILE A 163 21.96 0.14 5.30
C ILE A 163 20.92 -0.94 5.55
N ILE A 164 19.82 -0.94 4.79
CA ILE A 164 18.77 -1.96 4.90
C ILE A 164 19.31 -3.34 4.50
N ILE A 165 20.06 -3.43 3.40
CA ILE A 165 20.69 -4.68 2.96
C ILE A 165 21.68 -5.18 4.02
N ALA A 166 22.53 -4.31 4.56
CA ALA A 166 23.47 -4.68 5.61
C ALA A 166 22.76 -5.17 6.87
N ALA A 167 21.69 -4.51 7.30
CA ALA A 167 20.86 -4.94 8.42
C ALA A 167 20.20 -6.31 8.17
N GLY A 168 19.74 -6.56 6.94
CA GLY A 168 19.19 -7.85 6.52
C GLY A 168 20.23 -8.97 6.56
N LEU A 169 21.45 -8.73 6.06
CA LEU A 169 22.56 -9.70 6.12
C LEU A 169 22.99 -10.00 7.55
N LEU A 170 23.04 -8.98 8.42
CA LEU A 170 23.29 -9.17 9.86
C LEU A 170 22.17 -10.00 10.51
N GLY A 171 20.93 -9.77 10.14
CA GLY A 171 19.80 -10.58 10.60
C GLY A 171 19.95 -12.05 10.23
N ILE A 172 20.29 -12.34 8.98
CA ILE A 172 20.55 -13.73 8.53
C ILE A 172 21.70 -14.36 9.33
N ALA A 173 22.81 -13.63 9.56
CA ALA A 173 23.95 -14.15 10.29
C ALA A 173 23.68 -14.43 11.77
N ILE A 174 22.73 -13.72 12.39
CA ILE A 174 22.40 -13.87 13.83
C ILE A 174 21.33 -14.94 14.05
N PHE A 175 20.39 -15.10 13.11
CA PHE A 175 19.24 -16.00 13.27
C PHE A 175 19.37 -17.30 12.45
N HIS A 176 20.49 -17.53 11.76
CA HIS A 176 20.81 -18.77 11.07
C HIS A 176 21.78 -19.57 11.93
#